data_3533bd72c8abd3817c483981fc4907f6
#
_entry.id   3533bd72c8abd3817c483981fc4907f6
#
_cell.length_a   1.000
_cell.length_b   1.000
_cell.length_c   1.000
_cell.angle_alpha   90.00
_cell.angle_beta   90.00
_cell.angle_gamma   90.00
#
_symmetry.space_group_name_H-M   'P 1'
#
loop_
_entity.id
_entity.type
_entity.pdbx_description
1 polymer ?
#
loop_
_entity_poly.entity_id
_entity_poly.type
_entity_poly.pdbx_seq_one_letter_code
_entity_poly.pdbx_strand_id
1 'polypeptide(L)'
;MKRWNTQLAGVAKTLSAAAVLGFAAQVGAADITWDRLQNADKDANNWLMYHGSYKGWHYSPLDQITKSNVKNLKVAWIHSPSTGKRGIQSFPLVADGVLYYTSTTGQIWALDAATGAFIWNYKAKIDEERANSTFFNPYNRGVALGYGKVYMGTVDGRLIALDQKTGKVVFDNMIVTVEKGAKGFTGAPIVVKDKVVIGSWGGELSGCCGPIFAVNAQTGEVEWQYDTTASDDRSKNSWGNDSWKVGGNGGWMTGTYDVETNAIWWGTANPAPDFDWSGDNWMTEGPRPGMNLYSSSVVVIDADTGKLKAYFSEMPHDKWDFDSAVGEFVQVDRGGKKYMLHPNKGGLYFVYNRDLSTATDQQLKVENALIVGKTYNFIKGVNAKTGELMGRRETELGMNKSVCPAIDGAISWNTGAYNPGTGLYYKITQEWCFDLDVQKVDRPADYSGQAYFGASWTVAHPEGRQAFGTVQARDPVTGKEKWEVEFKYPPLASLLTTKGGLVFVPGADGTFYALSADNGEKLWSASNGLGHHGGVISYGARGKQYVAVVTGWGSHVSGNYCPLFGEPFCSMPTDAGQLLVYSLP
;
A
#
# COMPACT_ATOMS: atom_id res chain seq x y z
N MET A 1 -39.61 12.78 -79.69
CA MET A 1 -41.11 12.75 -79.76
C MET A 1 -41.67 12.44 -78.39
N LYS A 2 -42.64 13.26 -78.00
CA LYS A 2 -43.62 13.15 -76.90
C LYS A 2 -43.11 13.29 -75.46
N ARG A 3 -43.34 14.48 -74.94
CA ARG A 3 -43.52 14.87 -73.55
C ARG A 3 -44.68 14.11 -72.91
N TRP A 4 -44.54 13.79 -71.64
CA TRP A 4 -45.70 13.71 -70.73
C TRP A 4 -45.32 14.34 -69.37
N ASN A 5 -46.04 15.42 -69.07
CA ASN A 5 -46.10 16.05 -67.75
C ASN A 5 -47.12 15.29 -66.89
N THR A 6 -46.86 15.05 -65.67
CA THR A 6 -47.89 14.94 -64.62
C THR A 6 -47.40 15.56 -63.34
N GLN A 7 -48.06 16.64 -62.93
CA GLN A 7 -48.00 17.24 -61.61
C GLN A 7 -48.60 16.28 -60.58
N LEU A 8 -47.96 16.15 -59.44
CA LEU A 8 -48.64 15.72 -58.21
C LEU A 8 -48.19 16.65 -57.04
N ALA A 9 -49.21 17.17 -56.37
CA ALA A 9 -49.15 18.13 -55.30
C ALA A 9 -48.51 17.59 -54.09
N GLY A 10 -47.63 18.38 -53.49
CA GLY A 10 -46.98 18.08 -52.25
C GLY A 10 -47.83 18.32 -51.00
N VAL A 11 -47.81 17.38 -50.09
CA VAL A 11 -48.22 17.56 -48.70
C VAL A 11 -46.94 17.60 -47.85
N ALA A 12 -46.54 18.82 -47.45
CA ALA A 12 -45.46 19.00 -46.49
C ALA A 12 -45.94 18.60 -45.08
N LYS A 13 -45.47 17.46 -44.59
CA LYS A 13 -45.56 17.14 -43.17
C LYS A 13 -44.33 17.70 -42.46
N THR A 14 -44.51 18.78 -41.70
CA THR A 14 -43.56 19.31 -40.76
C THR A 14 -43.38 18.32 -39.59
N LEU A 15 -42.26 17.59 -39.59
CA LEU A 15 -41.80 16.84 -38.42
C LEU A 15 -41.06 17.82 -37.50
N SER A 16 -41.69 18.23 -36.40
CA SER A 16 -41.06 18.92 -35.30
C SER A 16 -40.18 17.93 -34.55
N ALA A 17 -38.86 17.95 -34.78
CA ALA A 17 -37.91 17.26 -33.96
C ALA A 17 -37.76 18.04 -32.64
N ALA A 18 -38.40 17.55 -31.59
CA ALA A 18 -38.13 18.01 -30.22
C ALA A 18 -36.73 17.49 -29.83
N ALA A 19 -35.72 18.36 -29.90
CA ALA A 19 -34.40 18.10 -29.30
C ALA A 19 -34.57 18.07 -27.80
N VAL A 20 -34.60 16.88 -27.20
CA VAL A 20 -34.45 16.71 -25.77
C VAL A 20 -32.96 17.00 -25.46
N LEU A 21 -32.64 18.26 -25.16
CA LEU A 21 -31.41 18.65 -24.50
C LEU A 21 -31.46 18.07 -23.10
N GLY A 22 -30.90 16.85 -22.95
CA GLY A 22 -30.58 16.31 -21.67
C GLY A 22 -29.49 17.18 -21.04
N PHE A 23 -29.88 18.09 -20.16
CA PHE A 23 -28.96 18.70 -19.22
C PHE A 23 -28.39 17.57 -18.34
N ALA A 24 -27.23 17.04 -18.71
CA ALA A 24 -26.38 16.36 -17.76
C ALA A 24 -26.03 17.45 -16.71
N ALA A 25 -26.70 17.39 -15.56
CA ALA A 25 -26.26 18.16 -14.41
C ALA A 25 -24.79 17.77 -14.18
N GLN A 26 -23.88 18.66 -14.49
CA GLN A 26 -22.52 18.55 -14.00
C GLN A 26 -22.64 18.58 -12.47
N VAL A 27 -22.57 17.40 -11.85
CA VAL A 27 -22.36 17.29 -10.42
C VAL A 27 -20.96 17.87 -10.20
N GLY A 28 -20.91 19.14 -9.88
CA GLY A 28 -19.66 19.78 -9.49
C GLY A 28 -19.18 19.06 -8.24
N ALA A 29 -18.10 18.28 -8.35
CA ALA A 29 -17.49 17.67 -7.21
C ALA A 29 -17.26 18.76 -6.15
N ALA A 30 -17.82 18.56 -4.94
CA ALA A 30 -17.60 19.48 -3.83
C ALA A 30 -16.11 19.40 -3.46
N ASP A 31 -15.54 20.54 -3.04
CA ASP A 31 -14.13 20.54 -2.64
C ASP A 31 -13.91 19.58 -1.49
N ILE A 32 -12.86 18.74 -1.61
CA ILE A 32 -12.44 17.83 -0.55
C ILE A 32 -11.63 18.65 0.44
N THR A 33 -12.33 19.21 1.43
CA THR A 33 -11.74 20.04 2.49
C THR A 33 -11.07 19.17 3.55
N TRP A 34 -10.25 19.79 4.39
CA TRP A 34 -9.67 19.13 5.56
C TRP A 34 -10.76 18.55 6.50
N ASP A 35 -11.82 19.30 6.75
CA ASP A 35 -12.93 18.81 7.58
C ASP A 35 -13.57 17.54 7.02
N ARG A 36 -13.74 17.47 5.70
CA ARG A 36 -14.26 16.28 5.02
C ARG A 36 -13.32 15.09 5.14
N LEU A 37 -12.00 15.30 5.02
CA LEU A 37 -10.99 14.24 5.16
C LEU A 37 -10.94 13.68 6.60
N GLN A 38 -11.03 14.53 7.62
CA GLN A 38 -11.09 14.09 9.02
C GLN A 38 -12.29 13.18 9.30
N ASN A 39 -13.38 13.41 8.60
CA ASN A 39 -14.65 12.69 8.75
C ASN A 39 -14.89 11.68 7.62
N ALA A 40 -13.85 11.24 6.91
CA ALA A 40 -13.98 10.33 5.76
C ALA A 40 -14.65 8.99 6.14
N ASP A 41 -14.49 8.52 7.37
CA ASP A 41 -15.15 7.30 7.89
C ASP A 41 -16.68 7.43 7.99
N LYS A 42 -17.23 8.66 7.94
CA LYS A 42 -18.66 8.96 7.95
C LYS A 42 -19.23 9.15 6.55
N ASP A 43 -18.37 9.31 5.53
CA ASP A 43 -18.75 9.53 4.14
C ASP A 43 -18.90 8.18 3.40
N ALA A 44 -20.04 7.52 3.63
CA ALA A 44 -20.28 6.15 3.21
C ALA A 44 -20.16 5.91 1.70
N ASN A 45 -20.50 6.91 0.86
CA ASN A 45 -20.52 6.77 -0.58
C ASN A 45 -19.16 7.03 -1.24
N ASN A 46 -18.21 7.55 -0.52
CA ASN A 46 -16.91 7.92 -1.03
C ASN A 46 -15.78 7.05 -0.45
N TRP A 47 -14.64 7.07 -1.11
CA TRP A 47 -13.39 6.47 -0.64
C TRP A 47 -12.28 7.49 -0.86
N LEU A 48 -12.12 8.43 0.10
CA LEU A 48 -11.42 9.69 -0.12
C LEU A 48 -9.89 9.61 0.01
N MET A 49 -9.35 8.53 0.58
CA MET A 49 -7.91 8.35 0.80
C MET A 49 -7.51 6.88 0.77
N TYR A 50 -6.21 6.61 0.71
CA TYR A 50 -5.61 5.29 0.54
C TYR A 50 -6.23 4.20 1.44
N HIS A 51 -6.41 4.48 2.73
CA HIS A 51 -6.99 3.55 3.71
C HIS A 51 -8.52 3.68 3.88
N GLY A 52 -9.19 4.49 3.07
CA GLY A 52 -10.61 4.87 3.22
C GLY A 52 -10.81 5.99 4.24
N SER A 53 -10.11 5.94 5.35
CA SER A 53 -10.06 6.99 6.38
C SER A 53 -8.72 6.95 7.13
N TYR A 54 -8.42 7.94 7.95
CA TYR A 54 -7.23 7.94 8.82
C TYR A 54 -7.24 6.81 9.87
N LYS A 55 -8.39 6.15 10.08
CA LYS A 55 -8.46 5.00 10.98
C LYS A 55 -7.78 3.74 10.45
N GLY A 56 -7.45 3.70 9.15
CA GLY A 56 -6.75 2.58 8.54
C GLY A 56 -7.59 1.30 8.39
N TRP A 57 -8.93 1.41 8.41
CA TRP A 57 -9.79 0.24 8.54
C TRP A 57 -10.00 -0.57 7.28
N HIS A 58 -9.82 0.01 6.09
CA HIS A 58 -10.22 -0.62 4.83
C HIS A 58 -11.66 -1.21 4.92
N TYR A 59 -12.56 -0.41 5.46
CA TYR A 59 -13.94 -0.77 5.75
C TYR A 59 -14.92 0.15 5.03
N SER A 60 -15.93 -0.43 4.41
CA SER A 60 -17.06 0.32 3.85
C SER A 60 -18.30 0.16 4.71
N PRO A 61 -18.95 1.26 5.14
CA PRO A 61 -20.20 1.20 5.90
C PRO A 61 -21.42 0.88 5.04
N LEU A 62 -21.26 0.64 3.73
CA LEU A 62 -22.33 0.23 2.84
C LEU A 62 -22.72 -1.24 3.06
N ASP A 63 -24.02 -1.52 2.93
CA ASP A 63 -24.62 -2.83 3.20
C ASP A 63 -25.67 -3.28 2.16
N GLN A 64 -25.67 -2.71 0.95
CA GLN A 64 -26.51 -3.22 -0.15
C GLN A 64 -26.02 -4.60 -0.62
N ILE A 65 -24.69 -4.81 -0.67
CA ILE A 65 -24.07 -6.09 -0.96
C ILE A 65 -23.83 -6.81 0.36
N THR A 66 -24.52 -7.94 0.56
CA THR A 66 -24.56 -8.69 1.81
C THR A 66 -24.19 -10.16 1.60
N LYS A 67 -24.01 -10.90 2.69
CA LYS A 67 -23.80 -12.37 2.65
C LYS A 67 -24.89 -13.11 1.87
N SER A 68 -26.14 -12.65 1.95
CA SER A 68 -27.28 -13.33 1.31
C SER A 68 -27.38 -13.10 -0.20
N ASN A 69 -26.89 -11.96 -0.72
CA ASN A 69 -27.05 -11.58 -2.11
C ASN A 69 -25.74 -11.46 -2.93
N VAL A 70 -24.57 -11.57 -2.28
CA VAL A 70 -23.27 -11.47 -2.94
C VAL A 70 -23.09 -12.46 -4.10
N LYS A 71 -23.77 -13.61 -4.06
CA LYS A 71 -23.79 -14.60 -5.16
C LYS A 71 -24.31 -14.04 -6.48
N ASN A 72 -25.05 -12.93 -6.44
CA ASN A 72 -25.60 -12.24 -7.62
C ASN A 72 -24.67 -11.12 -8.12
N LEU A 73 -23.52 -10.92 -7.50
CA LEU A 73 -22.56 -9.86 -7.88
C LEU A 73 -22.06 -10.11 -9.30
N LYS A 74 -22.07 -9.06 -10.13
CA LYS A 74 -21.66 -9.10 -11.54
C LYS A 74 -20.76 -7.92 -11.86
N VAL A 75 -19.95 -8.07 -12.89
CA VAL A 75 -19.19 -6.95 -13.46
C VAL A 75 -20.17 -5.90 -13.96
N ALA A 76 -20.06 -4.68 -13.42
CA ALA A 76 -20.81 -3.51 -13.86
C ALA A 76 -20.11 -2.84 -15.06
N TRP A 77 -18.80 -2.65 -14.96
CA TRP A 77 -17.96 -2.11 -16.02
C TRP A 77 -16.48 -2.46 -15.81
N ILE A 78 -15.68 -2.31 -16.85
CA ILE A 78 -14.24 -2.58 -16.86
C ILE A 78 -13.56 -1.39 -17.52
N HIS A 79 -12.42 -0.98 -16.99
CA HIS A 79 -11.50 -0.07 -17.66
C HIS A 79 -10.13 -0.74 -17.82
N SER A 80 -9.62 -0.77 -19.05
CA SER A 80 -8.32 -1.38 -19.39
C SER A 80 -7.37 -0.26 -19.86
N PRO A 81 -6.56 0.31 -18.97
CA PRO A 81 -5.59 1.31 -19.36
C PRO A 81 -4.45 0.66 -20.14
N SER A 82 -3.76 1.44 -20.96
CA SER A 82 -2.46 1.02 -21.45
C SER A 82 -1.51 0.94 -20.26
N THR A 83 -1.06 -0.25 -19.92
CA THR A 83 -0.06 -0.45 -18.86
C THR A 83 1.32 -0.59 -19.49
N GLY A 84 2.31 -0.10 -18.79
CA GLY A 84 3.69 -0.51 -19.04
C GLY A 84 3.93 -1.91 -18.44
N LYS A 85 5.18 -2.31 -18.30
CA LYS A 85 5.57 -3.54 -17.61
C LYS A 85 5.15 -3.46 -16.12
N ARG A 86 4.83 -4.63 -15.50
CA ARG A 86 4.70 -4.86 -14.06
C ARG A 86 3.34 -4.59 -13.39
N GLY A 87 2.23 -4.62 -14.15
CA GLY A 87 0.88 -4.63 -13.60
C GLY A 87 0.47 -3.38 -12.80
N ILE A 88 -0.77 -3.32 -12.33
CA ILE A 88 -1.30 -2.19 -11.57
C ILE A 88 -1.30 -2.50 -10.08
N GLN A 89 -0.68 -1.61 -9.27
CA GLN A 89 -0.64 -1.70 -7.81
C GLN A 89 -1.48 -0.62 -7.11
N SER A 90 -2.22 0.17 -7.86
CA SER A 90 -2.96 1.32 -7.39
C SER A 90 -4.08 0.96 -6.40
N PHE A 91 -4.36 1.89 -5.49
CA PHE A 91 -5.61 1.95 -4.73
C PHE A 91 -6.52 2.98 -5.38
N PRO A 92 -7.68 2.57 -5.92
CA PRO A 92 -8.65 3.52 -6.44
C PRO A 92 -9.22 4.41 -5.32
N LEU A 93 -9.49 5.67 -5.64
CA LEU A 93 -10.22 6.59 -4.78
C LEU A 93 -11.51 7.01 -5.46
N VAL A 94 -12.55 7.31 -4.67
CA VAL A 94 -13.82 7.80 -5.19
C VAL A 94 -14.24 9.03 -4.42
N ALA A 95 -14.54 10.09 -5.14
CA ALA A 95 -15.10 11.32 -4.59
C ALA A 95 -16.23 11.84 -5.50
N ASP A 96 -17.42 11.98 -4.94
CA ASP A 96 -18.59 12.60 -5.57
C ASP A 96 -18.90 12.04 -6.98
N GLY A 97 -18.84 10.71 -7.11
CA GLY A 97 -19.16 10.02 -8.33
C GLY A 97 -18.03 9.97 -9.38
N VAL A 98 -16.83 10.44 -9.04
CA VAL A 98 -15.63 10.31 -9.88
C VAL A 98 -14.64 9.34 -9.23
N LEU A 99 -14.19 8.35 -9.99
CA LEU A 99 -13.18 7.38 -9.57
C LEU A 99 -11.82 7.79 -10.14
N TYR A 100 -10.82 7.85 -9.25
CA TYR A 100 -9.42 8.15 -9.58
C TYR A 100 -8.55 6.95 -9.27
N TYR A 101 -7.66 6.59 -10.19
CA TYR A 101 -6.65 5.57 -9.93
C TYR A 101 -5.42 5.79 -10.82
N THR A 102 -4.30 5.14 -10.47
CA THR A 102 -3.09 5.19 -11.26
C THR A 102 -2.86 3.88 -11.99
N SER A 103 -2.30 3.94 -13.18
CA SER A 103 -1.63 2.82 -13.83
C SER A 103 -0.11 2.94 -13.65
N THR A 104 0.64 2.02 -14.20
CA THR A 104 2.11 2.06 -14.18
C THR A 104 2.64 3.33 -14.87
N THR A 105 3.89 3.70 -14.58
CA THR A 105 4.56 4.87 -15.19
C THR A 105 3.91 6.23 -14.90
N GLY A 106 3.24 6.38 -13.74
CA GLY A 106 2.71 7.70 -13.34
C GLY A 106 1.57 8.21 -14.21
N GLN A 107 0.67 7.34 -14.64
CA GLN A 107 -0.53 7.73 -15.35
C GLN A 107 -1.73 7.73 -14.40
N ILE A 108 -2.50 8.81 -14.39
CA ILE A 108 -3.73 8.96 -13.59
C ILE A 108 -4.94 8.94 -14.53
N TRP A 109 -5.99 8.27 -14.10
CA TRP A 109 -7.29 8.20 -14.76
C TRP A 109 -8.37 8.73 -13.84
N ALA A 110 -9.26 9.57 -14.39
CA ALA A 110 -10.52 9.98 -13.77
C ALA A 110 -11.68 9.47 -14.62
N LEU A 111 -12.56 8.70 -13.99
CA LEU A 111 -13.67 8.00 -14.64
C LEU A 111 -14.97 8.28 -13.88
N ASP A 112 -16.12 8.27 -14.58
CA ASP A 112 -17.42 8.23 -13.90
C ASP A 112 -17.53 6.93 -13.09
N ALA A 113 -17.71 7.04 -11.80
CA ALA A 113 -17.66 5.92 -10.87
C ALA A 113 -18.81 4.90 -11.08
N ALA A 114 -19.93 5.30 -11.67
CA ALA A 114 -21.07 4.42 -11.93
C ALA A 114 -20.97 3.67 -13.27
N THR A 115 -20.27 4.23 -14.26
CA THR A 115 -20.30 3.73 -15.64
C THR A 115 -18.94 3.41 -16.24
N GLY A 116 -17.85 3.89 -15.61
CA GLY A 116 -16.50 3.81 -16.16
C GLY A 116 -16.24 4.77 -17.32
N ALA A 117 -17.19 5.68 -17.62
CA ALA A 117 -17.01 6.66 -18.69
C ALA A 117 -15.80 7.56 -18.42
N PHE A 118 -15.03 7.81 -19.47
CA PHE A 118 -13.84 8.64 -19.42
C PHE A 118 -14.18 10.10 -19.09
N ILE A 119 -13.45 10.70 -18.13
CA ILE A 119 -13.53 12.12 -17.81
C ILE A 119 -12.23 12.81 -18.24
N TRP A 120 -11.11 12.41 -17.68
CA TRP A 120 -9.79 12.87 -18.10
C TRP A 120 -8.70 11.85 -17.73
N ASN A 121 -7.54 11.96 -18.35
CA ASN A 121 -6.34 11.29 -17.91
C ASN A 121 -5.14 12.24 -17.98
N TYR A 122 -4.14 11.91 -17.19
CA TYR A 122 -2.85 12.58 -17.19
C TYR A 122 -1.73 11.55 -17.18
N LYS A 123 -0.68 11.77 -17.96
CA LYS A 123 0.52 10.94 -17.96
C LYS A 123 1.73 11.82 -17.63
N ALA A 124 2.39 11.53 -16.51
CA ALA A 124 3.62 12.19 -16.14
C ALA A 124 4.72 11.91 -17.17
N LYS A 125 5.46 12.95 -17.54
CA LYS A 125 6.68 12.79 -18.32
C LYS A 125 7.81 12.42 -17.35
N ILE A 126 8.08 11.13 -17.22
CA ILE A 126 9.11 10.60 -16.32
C ILE A 126 10.49 10.80 -16.96
N ASP A 127 11.44 11.23 -16.14
CA ASP A 127 12.85 11.15 -16.48
C ASP A 127 13.30 9.69 -16.42
N GLU A 128 13.44 9.05 -17.58
CA GLU A 128 13.72 7.61 -17.68
C GLU A 128 15.12 7.25 -17.18
N GLU A 129 16.12 8.11 -17.36
CA GLU A 129 17.47 7.90 -16.85
C GLU A 129 17.43 7.85 -15.30
N ARG A 130 16.80 8.85 -14.71
CA ARG A 130 16.61 8.93 -13.27
C ARG A 130 15.74 7.78 -12.73
N ALA A 131 14.66 7.45 -13.42
CA ALA A 131 13.78 6.35 -13.03
C ALA A 131 14.46 4.98 -13.17
N ASN A 132 15.29 4.78 -14.20
CA ASN A 132 16.03 3.53 -14.40
C ASN A 132 17.19 3.34 -13.41
N SER A 133 17.70 4.42 -12.81
CA SER A 133 18.62 4.31 -11.67
C SER A 133 17.93 3.79 -10.42
N THR A 134 16.62 3.70 -10.45
CA THR A 134 15.79 3.19 -9.35
C THR A 134 15.36 1.76 -9.62
N PHE A 135 15.53 0.88 -8.65
CA PHE A 135 15.26 -0.55 -8.76
C PHE A 135 13.76 -0.87 -8.99
N PHE A 136 12.86 0.00 -8.56
CA PHE A 136 11.41 -0.22 -8.53
C PHE A 136 10.60 0.59 -9.53
N ASN A 137 11.17 0.91 -10.64
CA ASN A 137 10.43 1.46 -11.77
C ASN A 137 9.54 0.35 -12.39
N PRO A 138 8.28 0.57 -12.71
CA PRO A 138 7.46 1.79 -12.80
C PRO A 138 6.27 1.83 -11.82
N TYR A 139 6.43 1.42 -10.60
CA TYR A 139 5.31 1.30 -9.65
C TYR A 139 4.69 2.64 -9.27
N ASN A 140 3.37 2.64 -9.13
CA ASN A 140 2.61 3.71 -8.51
C ASN A 140 1.41 3.12 -7.77
N ARG A 141 1.26 3.44 -6.48
CA ARG A 141 0.24 2.84 -5.62
C ARG A 141 -0.97 3.73 -5.38
N GLY A 142 -1.07 4.86 -6.07
CA GLY A 142 -2.26 5.70 -6.04
C GLY A 142 -1.99 7.18 -5.85
N VAL A 143 -3.07 7.91 -5.65
CA VAL A 143 -3.09 9.36 -5.49
C VAL A 143 -3.65 9.76 -4.13
N ALA A 144 -3.52 11.03 -3.76
CA ALA A 144 -4.30 11.65 -2.70
C ALA A 144 -5.23 12.72 -3.29
N LEU A 145 -6.35 12.95 -2.61
CA LEU A 145 -7.34 13.96 -2.96
C LEU A 145 -7.43 15.02 -1.87
N GLY A 146 -7.51 16.27 -2.26
CA GLY A 146 -7.73 17.39 -1.33
C GLY A 146 -7.68 18.75 -2.01
N TYR A 147 -8.41 19.71 -1.49
CA TYR A 147 -8.36 21.10 -1.92
C TYR A 147 -8.57 21.29 -3.44
N GLY A 148 -9.49 20.53 -4.03
CA GLY A 148 -9.76 20.56 -5.47
C GLY A 148 -8.63 20.01 -6.33
N LYS A 149 -7.70 19.24 -5.76
CA LYS A 149 -6.53 18.68 -6.46
C LYS A 149 -6.39 17.18 -6.29
N VAL A 150 -5.70 16.57 -7.23
CA VAL A 150 -5.22 15.18 -7.22
C VAL A 150 -3.71 15.22 -7.15
N TYR A 151 -3.13 14.61 -6.11
CA TYR A 151 -1.68 14.59 -5.88
C TYR A 151 -1.10 13.22 -6.17
N MET A 152 0.04 13.17 -6.86
CA MET A 152 0.75 11.96 -7.19
C MET A 152 2.26 12.13 -7.00
N GLY A 153 2.89 11.19 -6.29
CA GLY A 153 4.34 11.04 -6.29
C GLY A 153 4.82 10.28 -7.53
N THR A 154 6.00 10.60 -8.04
CA THR A 154 6.59 9.94 -9.20
C THR A 154 7.88 9.22 -8.85
N VAL A 155 8.23 8.20 -9.63
CA VAL A 155 9.46 7.41 -9.43
C VAL A 155 10.74 8.20 -9.65
N ASP A 156 10.67 9.33 -10.34
CA ASP A 156 11.78 10.25 -10.54
C ASP A 156 11.87 11.37 -9.48
N GLY A 157 11.06 11.28 -8.40
CA GLY A 157 11.19 12.12 -7.21
C GLY A 157 10.39 13.43 -7.21
N ARG A 158 9.37 13.55 -8.07
CA ARG A 158 8.48 14.71 -8.12
C ARG A 158 7.18 14.49 -7.38
N LEU A 159 6.58 15.56 -6.87
CA LEU A 159 5.18 15.61 -6.48
C LEU A 159 4.41 16.47 -7.49
N ILE A 160 3.40 15.87 -8.10
CA ILE A 160 2.55 16.51 -9.11
C ILE A 160 1.17 16.74 -8.50
N ALA A 161 0.63 17.94 -8.65
CA ALA A 161 -0.76 18.25 -8.34
C ALA A 161 -1.52 18.62 -9.62
N LEU A 162 -2.66 17.96 -9.81
CA LEU A 162 -3.57 18.24 -10.91
C LEU A 162 -4.85 18.85 -10.39
N ASP A 163 -5.46 19.75 -11.15
CA ASP A 163 -6.83 20.18 -10.91
C ASP A 163 -7.79 18.98 -10.98
N GLN A 164 -8.54 18.74 -9.93
CA GLN A 164 -9.38 17.56 -9.77
C GLN A 164 -10.45 17.41 -10.87
N LYS A 165 -10.96 18.51 -11.41
CA LYS A 165 -12.04 18.52 -12.41
C LYS A 165 -11.53 18.32 -13.83
N THR A 166 -10.34 18.85 -14.13
CA THR A 166 -9.84 18.96 -15.51
C THR A 166 -8.60 18.13 -15.80
N GLY A 167 -7.89 17.63 -14.78
CA GLY A 167 -6.62 16.94 -14.93
C GLY A 167 -5.45 17.84 -15.35
N LYS A 168 -5.62 19.17 -15.37
CA LYS A 168 -4.56 20.11 -15.71
C LYS A 168 -3.55 20.22 -14.56
N VAL A 169 -2.27 20.34 -14.92
CA VAL A 169 -1.19 20.53 -13.94
C VAL A 169 -1.38 21.85 -13.19
N VAL A 170 -1.40 21.78 -11.87
CA VAL A 170 -1.35 22.96 -10.97
C VAL A 170 0.08 23.24 -10.58
N PHE A 171 0.83 22.21 -10.16
CA PHE A 171 2.27 22.27 -9.98
C PHE A 171 2.91 20.88 -10.27
N ASP A 172 4.19 20.88 -10.59
CA ASP A 172 5.01 19.69 -10.86
C ASP A 172 6.42 19.99 -10.33
N ASN A 173 6.64 19.64 -9.05
CA ASN A 173 7.83 20.05 -8.30
C ASN A 173 8.74 18.85 -8.00
N MET A 174 10.04 19.03 -8.24
CA MET A 174 11.07 18.10 -7.79
C MET A 174 11.20 18.21 -6.27
N ILE A 175 10.94 17.10 -5.57
CA ILE A 175 10.99 17.02 -4.11
C ILE A 175 12.27 16.33 -3.64
N VAL A 176 12.67 15.25 -4.30
CA VAL A 176 13.90 14.51 -3.97
C VAL A 176 15.04 14.98 -4.84
N THR A 177 16.06 15.58 -4.26
CA THR A 177 17.25 16.04 -5.00
C THR A 177 18.22 14.88 -5.27
N VAL A 178 18.98 14.98 -6.37
CA VAL A 178 19.96 13.94 -6.80
C VAL A 178 21.10 13.78 -5.80
N GLU A 179 21.42 14.82 -5.05
CA GLU A 179 22.53 14.86 -4.09
C GLU A 179 22.42 13.87 -2.94
N LYS A 180 21.19 13.33 -2.71
CA LYS A 180 20.89 12.37 -1.63
C LYS A 180 20.55 10.97 -2.16
N GLY A 181 21.13 10.54 -3.26
CA GLY A 181 20.82 9.27 -3.91
C GLY A 181 19.57 9.36 -4.79
N ALA A 182 19.52 8.51 -5.83
CA ALA A 182 18.40 8.46 -6.77
C ALA A 182 17.19 7.80 -6.09
N LYS A 183 16.42 8.56 -5.37
CA LYS A 183 15.20 8.11 -4.68
C LYS A 183 13.97 8.78 -5.31
N GLY A 184 12.85 8.10 -5.26
CA GLY A 184 11.58 8.59 -5.78
C GLY A 184 10.41 8.10 -4.94
N PHE A 185 9.23 8.15 -5.51
CA PHE A 185 8.00 7.80 -4.82
C PHE A 185 7.27 6.67 -5.53
N THR A 186 6.93 5.61 -4.79
CA THR A 186 6.11 4.50 -5.26
C THR A 186 4.82 4.36 -4.46
N GLY A 187 4.78 4.89 -3.23
CA GLY A 187 3.61 4.94 -2.36
C GLY A 187 2.62 6.05 -2.75
N ALA A 188 1.38 5.90 -2.34
CA ALA A 188 0.41 6.96 -2.45
C ALA A 188 0.67 8.03 -1.37
N PRO A 189 0.55 9.33 -1.68
CA PRO A 189 0.60 10.37 -0.67
C PRO A 189 -0.68 10.37 0.19
N ILE A 190 -0.63 11.06 1.33
CA ILE A 190 -1.82 11.41 2.12
C ILE A 190 -1.88 12.93 2.32
N VAL A 191 -3.09 13.47 2.34
CA VAL A 191 -3.30 14.87 2.75
C VAL A 191 -3.46 14.90 4.26
N VAL A 192 -2.72 15.76 4.94
CA VAL A 192 -2.80 15.97 6.39
C VAL A 192 -2.84 17.47 6.64
N LYS A 193 -3.97 17.99 7.12
CA LYS A 193 -4.21 19.43 7.23
C LYS A 193 -3.98 20.13 5.86
N ASP A 194 -3.13 21.11 5.82
CA ASP A 194 -2.72 21.88 4.63
C ASP A 194 -1.53 21.28 3.87
N LYS A 195 -1.12 20.05 4.22
CA LYS A 195 0.07 19.38 3.69
C LYS A 195 -0.28 18.10 2.93
N VAL A 196 0.57 17.77 1.98
CA VAL A 196 0.66 16.45 1.35
C VAL A 196 1.87 15.74 1.92
N VAL A 197 1.67 14.60 2.57
CA VAL A 197 2.75 13.81 3.17
C VAL A 197 3.04 12.60 2.30
N ILE A 198 4.32 12.39 2.00
CA ILE A 198 4.78 11.29 1.15
C ILE A 198 6.17 10.82 1.57
N GLY A 199 6.39 9.50 1.59
CA GLY A 199 7.68 8.91 1.91
C GLY A 199 8.41 8.40 0.67
N SER A 200 9.73 8.57 0.64
CA SER A 200 10.58 8.07 -0.43
C SER A 200 10.94 6.59 -0.19
N TRP A 201 11.20 5.86 -1.27
CA TRP A 201 11.74 4.50 -1.19
C TRP A 201 13.27 4.53 -1.09
N GLY A 202 13.91 3.38 -0.83
CA GLY A 202 15.36 3.25 -0.86
C GLY A 202 15.96 2.44 0.29
N GLY A 203 15.37 1.26 0.61
CA GLY A 203 15.97 0.30 1.53
C GLY A 203 17.23 -0.31 0.95
N GLU A 204 17.16 -0.79 -0.28
CA GLU A 204 18.16 -1.60 -0.97
C GLU A 204 19.25 -0.77 -1.67
N LEU A 205 19.17 0.56 -1.60
CA LEU A 205 20.12 1.42 -2.28
C LEU A 205 20.96 2.24 -1.31
N SER A 206 22.24 2.35 -1.63
CA SER A 206 23.13 3.28 -0.97
C SER A 206 22.63 4.71 -1.16
N GLY A 207 22.16 5.30 -0.10
CA GLY A 207 21.72 6.68 -0.08
C GLY A 207 21.07 7.00 1.24
N CYS A 208 21.60 7.99 1.94
CA CYS A 208 21.13 8.36 3.27
C CYS A 208 19.63 8.64 3.30
N CYS A 209 19.10 8.30 4.42
CA CYS A 209 18.07 9.01 5.16
C CYS A 209 16.63 8.73 4.77
N GLY A 210 16.32 8.04 3.68
CA GLY A 210 14.98 7.59 3.30
C GLY A 210 13.82 8.54 3.68
N PRO A 211 13.84 9.83 3.24
CA PRO A 211 13.04 10.85 3.88
C PRO A 211 11.53 10.69 3.67
N ILE A 212 10.79 11.18 4.68
CA ILE A 212 9.37 11.47 4.60
C ILE A 212 9.23 12.99 4.49
N PHE A 213 8.44 13.44 3.51
CA PHE A 213 8.26 14.86 3.23
C PHE A 213 6.84 15.29 3.56
N ALA A 214 6.69 16.51 4.07
CA ALA A 214 5.44 17.24 4.01
C ALA A 214 5.60 18.44 3.08
N VAL A 215 4.69 18.52 2.14
CA VAL A 215 4.68 19.51 1.07
C VAL A 215 3.40 20.32 1.19
N ASN A 216 3.48 21.63 1.10
CA ASN A 216 2.31 22.50 1.12
C ASN A 216 1.33 22.10 0.00
N ALA A 217 0.09 21.81 0.35
CA ALA A 217 -0.92 21.32 -0.59
C ALA A 217 -1.33 22.37 -1.65
N GLN A 218 -1.05 23.65 -1.44
CA GLN A 218 -1.38 24.70 -2.40
C GLN A 218 -0.21 25.09 -3.28
N THR A 219 0.99 25.23 -2.71
CA THR A 219 2.18 25.73 -3.42
C THR A 219 3.09 24.65 -3.95
N GLY A 220 3.06 23.44 -3.36
CA GLY A 220 3.98 22.36 -3.68
C GLY A 220 5.38 22.55 -3.08
N GLU A 221 5.57 23.46 -2.15
CA GLU A 221 6.84 23.69 -1.45
C GLU A 221 7.00 22.73 -0.28
N VAL A 222 8.23 22.22 -0.06
CA VAL A 222 8.54 21.37 1.08
C VAL A 222 8.52 22.20 2.35
N GLU A 223 7.65 21.86 3.29
CA GLU A 223 7.56 22.54 4.59
C GLU A 223 8.45 21.88 5.65
N TRP A 224 8.53 20.54 5.63
CA TRP A 224 9.46 19.80 6.45
C TRP A 224 9.86 18.46 5.81
N GLN A 225 11.00 17.95 6.22
CA GLN A 225 11.54 16.65 5.87
C GLN A 225 11.94 15.95 7.17
N TYR A 226 11.55 14.68 7.31
CA TYR A 226 12.02 13.79 8.36
C TYR A 226 12.91 12.71 7.74
N ASP A 227 14.17 12.70 8.11
CA ASP A 227 15.13 11.68 7.69
C ASP A 227 14.98 10.44 8.58
N THR A 228 14.70 9.28 7.99
CA THR A 228 14.50 8.03 8.74
C THR A 228 15.81 7.45 9.27
N THR A 229 16.94 7.90 8.73
CA THR A 229 18.30 7.59 9.20
C THR A 229 18.99 8.89 9.59
N ALA A 230 19.73 8.87 10.69
CA ALA A 230 20.53 10.01 11.14
C ALA A 230 19.73 11.30 11.41
N SER A 231 18.45 11.18 11.74
CA SER A 231 17.60 12.31 12.10
C SER A 231 18.01 12.99 13.42
N ASP A 232 18.65 12.24 14.30
CA ASP A 232 19.14 12.70 15.60
C ASP A 232 20.42 11.93 16.02
N ASP A 233 21.01 12.32 17.13
CA ASP A 233 22.23 11.68 17.67
C ASP A 233 21.97 10.23 18.11
N ARG A 234 20.77 9.92 18.60
CA ARG A 234 20.38 8.54 18.95
C ARG A 234 20.44 7.65 17.72
N SER A 235 19.83 8.10 16.61
CA SER A 235 19.85 7.36 15.35
C SER A 235 21.29 7.14 14.88
N LYS A 236 22.11 8.19 14.76
CA LYS A 236 23.50 8.08 14.31
C LYS A 236 24.32 7.13 15.18
N ASN A 237 24.24 7.27 16.51
CA ASN A 237 25.01 6.47 17.45
C ASN A 237 24.58 4.99 17.45
N SER A 238 23.36 4.69 17.02
CA SER A 238 22.84 3.32 16.94
C SER A 238 23.46 2.48 15.83
N TRP A 239 24.23 3.08 14.92
CA TRP A 239 24.86 2.38 13.79
C TRP A 239 26.28 1.90 14.07
N GLY A 240 26.83 2.19 15.23
CA GLY A 240 28.15 1.72 15.68
C GLY A 240 29.36 2.22 14.87
N ASN A 241 29.14 2.71 13.66
CA ASN A 241 30.12 3.34 12.77
C ASN A 241 29.42 4.35 11.84
N ASP A 242 30.08 4.77 10.75
CA ASP A 242 29.51 5.74 9.80
C ASP A 242 28.66 5.11 8.69
N SER A 243 28.28 3.83 8.83
CA SER A 243 27.44 3.10 7.84
C SER A 243 26.06 3.72 7.63
N TRP A 244 25.58 4.55 8.56
CA TRP A 244 24.36 5.34 8.36
C TRP A 244 24.41 6.23 7.11
N LYS A 245 25.58 6.59 6.60
CA LYS A 245 25.75 7.35 5.34
C LYS A 245 25.38 6.54 4.10
N VAL A 246 25.50 5.22 4.17
CA VAL A 246 25.04 4.29 3.15
C VAL A 246 23.55 4.03 3.33
N GLY A 247 23.11 3.87 4.56
CA GLY A 247 21.75 3.98 5.06
C GLY A 247 20.78 2.91 4.60
N GLY A 248 19.97 3.23 3.65
CA GLY A 248 18.74 2.51 3.35
C GLY A 248 17.51 3.27 3.88
N ASN A 249 16.62 2.58 4.56
CA ASN A 249 15.51 3.10 5.35
C ASN A 249 14.49 3.95 4.60
N GLY A 250 13.87 3.46 3.54
CA GLY A 250 12.80 4.19 2.87
C GLY A 250 11.47 4.19 3.64
N GLY A 251 10.75 5.31 3.63
CA GLY A 251 9.35 5.36 4.05
C GLY A 251 8.41 5.08 2.88
N TRP A 252 8.66 4.06 2.08
CA TRP A 252 8.09 3.88 0.75
C TRP A 252 6.60 3.52 0.69
N MET A 253 6.01 3.09 1.79
CA MET A 253 4.57 2.87 1.89
C MET A 253 3.85 4.05 2.55
N THR A 254 2.54 4.07 2.39
CA THR A 254 1.69 5.13 2.91
C THR A 254 1.45 4.94 4.40
N GLY A 255 1.74 5.95 5.22
CA GLY A 255 1.41 5.98 6.64
C GLY A 255 -0.03 6.40 6.91
N THR A 256 -0.34 6.71 8.17
CA THR A 256 -1.62 7.27 8.57
C THR A 256 -1.46 8.48 9.49
N TYR A 257 -2.56 9.19 9.72
CA TYR A 257 -2.60 10.33 10.61
C TYR A 257 -3.56 10.08 11.79
N ASP A 258 -3.10 10.35 12.98
CA ASP A 258 -3.93 10.38 14.18
C ASP A 258 -4.36 11.81 14.49
N VAL A 259 -5.63 12.10 14.25
CA VAL A 259 -6.23 13.43 14.47
C VAL A 259 -6.13 13.87 15.93
N GLU A 260 -6.25 12.94 16.87
CA GLU A 260 -6.29 13.25 18.31
C GLU A 260 -4.93 13.65 18.86
N THR A 261 -3.87 13.02 18.38
CA THR A 261 -2.49 13.28 18.87
C THR A 261 -1.71 14.20 17.95
N ASN A 262 -2.31 14.65 16.84
CA ASN A 262 -1.65 15.42 15.78
C ASN A 262 -0.35 14.74 15.32
N ALA A 263 -0.42 13.46 15.05
CA ALA A 263 0.74 12.65 14.77
C ALA A 263 0.56 11.81 13.51
N ILE A 264 1.63 11.74 12.70
CA ILE A 264 1.74 10.88 11.53
C ILE A 264 2.48 9.62 11.96
N TRP A 265 1.84 8.46 11.77
CA TRP A 265 2.42 7.15 12.02
C TRP A 265 2.95 6.59 10.70
N TRP A 266 4.22 6.19 10.68
CA TRP A 266 4.88 5.75 9.46
C TRP A 266 5.83 4.59 9.72
N GLY A 267 5.79 3.57 8.86
CA GLY A 267 6.72 2.44 8.88
C GLY A 267 7.94 2.71 8.00
N THR A 268 9.11 2.29 8.46
CA THR A 268 10.37 2.45 7.73
C THR A 268 10.88 1.12 7.21
N ALA A 269 11.65 1.18 6.12
CA ALA A 269 12.21 0.02 5.45
C ALA A 269 13.49 -0.50 6.14
N ASN A 270 14.02 -1.59 5.59
CA ASN A 270 15.27 -2.22 5.97
C ASN A 270 16.47 -1.27 5.83
N PRO A 271 17.57 -1.52 6.57
CA PRO A 271 18.84 -0.83 6.37
C PRO A 271 19.63 -1.43 5.21
N ALA A 272 20.63 -0.72 4.67
CA ALA A 272 21.55 -1.24 3.66
C ALA A 272 22.95 -1.55 4.29
N PRO A 273 23.57 -2.71 3.96
CA PRO A 273 23.05 -3.79 3.12
C PRO A 273 21.86 -4.49 3.76
N ASP A 274 20.95 -5.02 2.94
CA ASP A 274 19.75 -5.72 3.43
C ASP A 274 20.14 -6.92 4.29
N PHE A 275 21.15 -7.68 3.83
CA PHE A 275 21.67 -8.85 4.51
C PHE A 275 23.07 -8.57 5.05
N ASP A 276 23.27 -8.94 6.31
CA ASP A 276 24.48 -8.66 7.07
C ASP A 276 25.13 -9.97 7.54
N TRP A 277 26.45 -10.06 7.43
CA TRP A 277 27.24 -11.25 7.76
C TRP A 277 27.74 -11.30 9.21
N SER A 278 27.37 -10.35 10.07
CA SER A 278 27.92 -10.17 11.42
C SER A 278 27.67 -11.33 12.40
N GLY A 279 26.82 -12.31 12.07
CA GLY A 279 26.50 -13.41 13.00
C GLY A 279 25.92 -12.88 14.31
N ASP A 280 26.30 -13.49 15.43
CA ASP A 280 25.84 -13.09 16.77
C ASP A 280 26.44 -11.76 17.26
N ASN A 281 27.52 -11.29 16.63
CA ASN A 281 28.24 -10.08 17.03
C ASN A 281 27.70 -8.80 16.40
N TRP A 282 26.48 -8.80 15.89
CA TRP A 282 25.87 -7.69 15.14
C TRP A 282 25.89 -6.33 15.86
N MET A 283 26.02 -6.30 17.18
CA MET A 283 26.16 -5.04 17.92
C MET A 283 27.50 -4.35 17.68
N THR A 284 28.55 -5.09 17.35
CA THR A 284 29.94 -4.58 17.28
C THR A 284 30.65 -4.91 15.96
N GLU A 285 30.14 -5.86 15.18
CA GLU A 285 30.77 -6.35 13.95
C GLU A 285 29.84 -6.23 12.75
N GLY A 286 30.38 -6.38 11.57
CA GLY A 286 29.63 -6.35 10.32
C GLY A 286 29.72 -5.01 9.59
N PRO A 287 29.06 -4.91 8.45
CA PRO A 287 29.06 -3.68 7.64
C PRO A 287 28.30 -2.53 8.30
N ARG A 288 27.33 -2.82 9.17
CA ARG A 288 26.49 -1.83 9.86
C ARG A 288 26.19 -2.21 11.31
N PRO A 289 27.20 -2.27 12.21
CA PRO A 289 27.00 -2.73 13.58
C PRO A 289 25.98 -1.87 14.33
N GLY A 290 25.33 -2.45 15.34
CA GLY A 290 24.37 -1.79 16.21
C GLY A 290 22.92 -1.93 15.79
N MET A 291 22.03 -1.22 16.47
CA MET A 291 20.56 -1.33 16.29
C MET A 291 20.04 -0.79 14.97
N ASN A 292 20.76 0.08 14.30
CA ASN A 292 20.43 0.74 13.04
C ASN A 292 19.10 1.52 13.07
N LEU A 293 18.90 2.36 14.10
CA LEU A 293 17.70 3.21 14.19
C LEU A 293 17.69 4.29 13.09
N TYR A 294 16.58 4.58 12.46
CA TYR A 294 15.23 4.02 12.65
C TYR A 294 14.84 3.12 11.47
N SER A 295 15.69 2.15 11.09
CA SER A 295 15.31 1.13 10.10
C SER A 295 14.34 0.13 10.70
N SER A 296 13.53 -0.47 9.85
CA SER A 296 12.54 -1.50 10.20
C SER A 296 11.79 -1.18 11.49
N SER A 297 11.30 0.06 11.54
CA SER A 297 10.73 0.71 12.73
C SER A 297 9.40 1.38 12.42
N VAL A 298 8.61 1.62 13.45
CA VAL A 298 7.53 2.60 13.41
C VAL A 298 8.07 3.92 13.96
N VAL A 299 7.87 5.01 13.21
CA VAL A 299 8.14 6.38 13.65
C VAL A 299 6.84 7.17 13.73
N VAL A 300 6.70 7.98 14.77
CA VAL A 300 5.56 8.85 15.01
C VAL A 300 6.03 10.29 14.98
N ILE A 301 5.55 11.04 13.98
CA ILE A 301 6.06 12.35 13.62
C ILE A 301 4.99 13.40 13.91
N ASP A 302 5.37 14.52 14.49
CA ASP A 302 4.47 15.66 14.64
C ASP A 302 4.10 16.24 13.26
N ALA A 303 2.81 16.33 12.97
CA ALA A 303 2.32 16.69 11.64
C ALA A 303 2.64 18.13 11.22
N ASP A 304 2.82 19.03 12.19
CA ASP A 304 3.09 20.44 11.89
C ASP A 304 4.58 20.71 11.70
N THR A 305 5.43 20.00 12.45
CA THR A 305 6.86 20.34 12.55
C THR A 305 7.81 19.30 11.96
N GLY A 306 7.33 18.10 11.65
CA GLY A 306 8.17 16.99 11.18
C GLY A 306 9.07 16.38 12.27
N LYS A 307 8.92 16.76 13.53
CA LYS A 307 9.74 16.26 14.63
C LYS A 307 9.27 14.90 15.13
N LEU A 308 10.22 14.03 15.48
CA LEU A 308 9.93 12.73 16.10
C LEU A 308 9.25 12.92 17.46
N LYS A 309 8.06 12.35 17.62
CA LYS A 309 7.33 12.26 18.91
C LYS A 309 7.60 10.95 19.61
N ALA A 310 7.59 9.85 18.86
CA ALA A 310 7.84 8.51 19.40
C ALA A 310 8.32 7.55 18.29
N TYR A 311 8.87 6.40 18.69
CA TYR A 311 9.29 5.34 17.79
C TYR A 311 9.21 3.97 18.46
N PHE A 312 9.28 2.92 17.64
CA PHE A 312 9.56 1.56 18.09
C PHE A 312 10.31 0.80 16.98
N SER A 313 11.46 0.20 17.35
CA SER A 313 12.21 -0.67 16.43
C SER A 313 11.60 -2.07 16.46
N GLU A 314 10.85 -2.43 15.43
CA GLU A 314 10.17 -3.72 15.33
C GLU A 314 11.12 -4.85 14.95
N MET A 315 12.15 -4.52 14.16
CA MET A 315 13.18 -5.44 13.74
C MET A 315 14.56 -4.79 13.96
N PRO A 316 15.06 -4.76 15.21
CA PRO A 316 16.38 -4.22 15.51
C PRO A 316 17.45 -4.92 14.71
N HIS A 317 18.34 -4.16 14.04
CA HIS A 317 19.38 -4.73 13.19
C HIS A 317 18.80 -5.77 12.23
N ASP A 318 17.90 -5.33 11.36
CA ASP A 318 17.25 -6.20 10.39
C ASP A 318 18.27 -6.83 9.44
N LYS A 319 18.29 -8.16 9.37
CA LYS A 319 19.21 -8.96 8.54
C LYS A 319 18.48 -9.79 7.50
N TRP A 320 17.18 -9.58 7.32
CA TRP A 320 16.31 -10.44 6.52
C TRP A 320 15.44 -9.67 5.53
N ASP A 321 15.57 -8.33 5.50
CA ASP A 321 14.70 -7.46 4.73
C ASP A 321 13.23 -7.52 5.25
N PHE A 322 13.05 -7.44 6.58
CA PHE A 322 11.73 -7.49 7.20
C PHE A 322 11.24 -6.11 7.64
N ASP A 323 11.06 -5.27 6.64
CA ASP A 323 10.55 -3.91 6.76
C ASP A 323 9.39 -3.76 7.75
N SER A 324 9.36 -2.61 8.41
CA SER A 324 8.15 -2.05 9.02
C SER A 324 7.38 -1.14 8.04
N ALA A 325 7.86 -0.96 6.80
CA ALA A 325 7.18 -0.19 5.76
C ALA A 325 6.04 -0.98 5.10
N VAL A 326 5.16 -1.59 5.90
CA VAL A 326 3.99 -2.34 5.41
C VAL A 326 2.82 -1.42 5.06
N GLY A 327 2.81 -0.19 5.55
CA GLY A 327 1.80 0.82 5.19
C GLY A 327 0.44 0.60 5.83
N GLU A 328 0.34 -0.18 6.88
CA GLU A 328 -0.91 -0.49 7.56
C GLU A 328 -0.87 -0.08 9.04
N PHE A 329 -1.64 0.94 9.38
CA PHE A 329 -1.84 1.40 10.74
C PHE A 329 -3.34 1.45 11.04
N VAL A 330 -3.81 0.57 11.94
CA VAL A 330 -5.24 0.44 12.26
C VAL A 330 -5.53 0.99 13.65
N GLN A 331 -6.35 2.03 13.72
CA GLN A 331 -6.78 2.63 14.99
C GLN A 331 -7.96 1.84 15.56
N VAL A 332 -7.84 1.39 16.80
CA VAL A 332 -8.89 0.66 17.51
C VAL A 332 -9.05 1.24 18.91
N ASP A 333 -10.27 1.66 19.23
CA ASP A 333 -10.64 2.10 20.57
C ASP A 333 -11.49 1.02 21.25
N ARG A 334 -11.02 0.51 22.38
CA ARG A 334 -11.68 -0.58 23.10
C ARG A 334 -11.49 -0.46 24.61
N GLY A 335 -12.60 -0.54 25.35
CA GLY A 335 -12.53 -0.54 26.83
C GLY A 335 -11.90 0.73 27.41
N GLY A 336 -12.11 1.88 26.79
CA GLY A 336 -11.52 3.17 27.21
C GLY A 336 -10.03 3.34 26.88
N LYS A 337 -9.41 2.37 26.22
CA LYS A 337 -8.03 2.42 25.74
C LYS A 337 -7.99 2.63 24.22
N LYS A 338 -6.94 3.29 23.77
CA LYS A 338 -6.68 3.61 22.35
C LYS A 338 -5.47 2.84 21.87
N TYR A 339 -5.64 2.10 20.78
CA TYR A 339 -4.61 1.25 20.21
C TYR A 339 -4.29 1.65 18.78
N MET A 340 -3.03 1.48 18.42
CA MET A 340 -2.56 1.47 17.04
C MET A 340 -2.01 0.09 16.74
N LEU A 341 -2.54 -0.56 15.72
CA LEU A 341 -2.10 -1.88 15.28
C LEU A 341 -1.17 -1.70 14.08
N HIS A 342 -0.09 -2.46 14.06
CA HIS A 342 0.84 -2.46 12.93
C HIS A 342 1.42 -3.87 12.72
N PRO A 343 1.26 -4.47 11.53
CA PRO A 343 1.96 -5.68 11.16
C PRO A 343 3.33 -5.35 10.56
N ASN A 344 4.30 -6.26 10.74
CA ASN A 344 5.64 -6.16 10.19
C ASN A 344 5.87 -7.26 9.14
N LYS A 345 6.71 -7.02 8.14
CA LYS A 345 7.03 -7.95 7.05
C LYS A 345 7.55 -9.32 7.56
N GLY A 346 8.24 -9.36 8.71
CA GLY A 346 8.63 -10.60 9.37
C GLY A 346 7.49 -11.47 9.91
N GLY A 347 6.24 -11.05 9.75
CA GLY A 347 5.07 -11.78 10.26
C GLY A 347 4.75 -11.46 11.72
N LEU A 348 5.31 -10.39 12.23
CA LEU A 348 5.01 -9.85 13.55
C LEU A 348 3.78 -8.95 13.50
N TYR A 349 3.10 -8.84 14.62
CA TYR A 349 1.94 -7.98 14.78
C TYR A 349 2.05 -7.27 16.11
N PHE A 350 2.12 -5.94 16.06
CA PHE A 350 2.27 -5.08 17.22
C PHE A 350 0.98 -4.33 17.52
N VAL A 351 0.69 -4.19 18.79
CA VAL A 351 -0.40 -3.38 19.34
C VAL A 351 0.21 -2.32 20.23
N TYR A 352 0.26 -1.10 19.75
CA TYR A 352 0.79 0.04 20.49
C TYR A 352 -0.30 0.77 21.26
N ASN A 353 0.06 1.38 22.37
CA ASN A 353 -0.77 2.39 23.01
C ASN A 353 -0.71 3.67 22.17
N ARG A 354 -1.84 4.14 21.66
CA ARG A 354 -1.95 5.33 20.82
C ARG A 354 -1.89 6.64 21.64
N ASP A 355 -2.03 6.57 22.97
CA ASP A 355 -1.78 7.69 23.85
C ASP A 355 -0.27 7.90 24.02
N LEU A 356 0.28 8.87 23.29
CA LEU A 356 1.70 9.15 23.23
C LEU A 356 2.28 9.64 24.57
N SER A 357 1.44 10.06 25.54
CA SER A 357 1.90 10.39 26.88
C SER A 357 2.41 9.17 27.64
N THR A 358 2.08 7.97 27.17
CA THR A 358 2.57 6.70 27.75
C THR A 358 3.96 6.28 27.23
N ALA A 359 4.49 6.98 26.22
CA ALA A 359 5.83 6.70 25.69
C ALA A 359 6.90 7.08 26.73
N THR A 360 7.91 6.22 26.87
CA THR A 360 9.05 6.48 27.76
C THR A 360 10.30 6.64 26.91
N ASP A 361 11.02 7.73 27.09
CA ASP A 361 12.21 8.07 26.27
C ASP A 361 11.91 8.01 24.76
N GLN A 362 10.75 8.52 24.37
CA GLN A 362 10.15 8.45 23.02
C GLN A 362 9.88 7.02 22.50
N GLN A 363 10.08 5.96 23.27
CA GLN A 363 9.70 4.62 22.87
C GLN A 363 8.20 4.39 23.07
N LEU A 364 7.53 3.92 22.01
CA LEU A 364 6.12 3.56 22.05
C LEU A 364 5.89 2.44 23.06
N LYS A 365 4.83 2.56 23.83
CA LYS A 365 4.38 1.49 24.71
C LYS A 365 3.72 0.38 23.91
N VAL A 366 4.31 -0.82 23.96
CA VAL A 366 3.70 -2.04 23.41
C VAL A 366 2.69 -2.58 24.43
N GLU A 367 1.44 -2.75 23.98
CA GLU A 367 0.37 -3.37 24.77
C GLU A 367 0.27 -4.87 24.48
N ASN A 368 0.62 -5.28 23.24
CA ASN A 368 0.75 -6.68 22.83
C ASN A 368 1.66 -6.81 21.61
N ALA A 369 2.35 -7.94 21.50
CA ALA A 369 3.08 -8.34 20.31
C ALA A 369 2.98 -9.85 20.11
N LEU A 370 2.82 -10.31 18.87
CA LEU A 370 2.70 -11.73 18.54
C LEU A 370 3.18 -12.01 17.12
N ILE A 371 3.38 -13.30 16.83
CA ILE A 371 3.69 -13.78 15.50
C ILE A 371 2.39 -14.27 14.86
N VAL A 372 2.07 -13.80 13.67
CA VAL A 372 0.87 -14.19 12.91
C VAL A 372 1.20 -15.10 11.72
N GLY A 373 2.41 -15.03 11.16
CA GLY A 373 2.91 -16.01 10.20
C GLY A 373 3.06 -17.37 10.87
N LYS A 374 2.72 -18.45 10.17
CA LYS A 374 2.83 -19.81 10.70
C LYS A 374 4.14 -20.50 10.31
N THR A 375 4.78 -20.00 9.26
CA THR A 375 6.06 -20.50 8.77
C THR A 375 7.14 -19.48 9.09
N TYR A 376 7.83 -19.68 10.21
CA TYR A 376 8.92 -18.83 10.65
C TYR A 376 9.98 -19.61 11.42
N ASN A 377 11.23 -19.20 11.33
CA ASN A 377 12.34 -19.76 12.10
C ASN A 377 13.46 -18.75 12.38
N PHE A 378 13.29 -17.50 12.03
CA PHE A 378 14.27 -16.43 12.28
C PHE A 378 14.30 -15.97 13.73
N ILE A 379 13.25 -16.28 14.50
CA ILE A 379 13.14 -16.05 15.94
C ILE A 379 12.44 -17.24 16.59
N LYS A 380 12.58 -17.40 17.92
CA LYS A 380 11.83 -18.38 18.71
C LYS A 380 10.51 -17.81 19.23
N GLY A 381 10.38 -16.49 19.30
CA GLY A 381 9.19 -15.80 19.78
C GLY A 381 9.36 -14.30 19.89
N VAL A 382 8.32 -13.62 20.35
CA VAL A 382 8.31 -12.21 20.69
C VAL A 382 7.73 -12.01 22.08
N ASN A 383 8.32 -11.13 22.87
CA ASN A 383 7.77 -10.78 24.16
C ASN A 383 6.50 -9.93 23.97
N ALA A 384 5.36 -10.45 24.37
CA ALA A 384 4.06 -9.81 24.15
C ALA A 384 3.92 -8.41 24.78
N LYS A 385 4.71 -8.08 25.80
CA LYS A 385 4.61 -6.80 26.53
C LYS A 385 5.66 -5.78 26.12
N THR A 386 6.82 -6.25 25.69
CA THR A 386 7.93 -5.37 25.31
C THR A 386 8.15 -5.29 23.80
N GLY A 387 7.62 -6.26 23.03
CA GLY A 387 7.88 -6.38 21.60
C GLY A 387 9.28 -6.92 21.28
N GLU A 388 10.07 -7.30 22.28
CA GLU A 388 11.43 -7.81 22.10
C GLU A 388 11.45 -9.15 21.39
N LEU A 389 12.34 -9.30 20.39
CA LEU A 389 12.54 -10.53 19.65
C LEU A 389 13.36 -11.51 20.49
N MET A 390 12.87 -12.74 20.65
CA MET A 390 13.51 -13.75 21.48
C MET A 390 14.13 -14.85 20.63
N GLY A 391 15.38 -15.21 20.92
CA GLY A 391 16.06 -16.34 20.31
C GLY A 391 16.21 -16.18 18.79
N ARG A 392 16.78 -15.05 18.37
CA ARG A 392 17.08 -14.75 16.96
C ARG A 392 17.96 -15.83 16.36
N ARG A 393 17.67 -16.21 15.12
CA ARG A 393 18.55 -16.97 14.25
C ARG A 393 19.35 -15.96 13.44
N GLU A 394 20.61 -15.80 13.78
CA GLU A 394 21.46 -14.88 13.03
C GLU A 394 21.88 -15.51 11.69
N THR A 395 21.98 -14.67 10.66
CA THR A 395 22.54 -15.05 9.36
C THR A 395 24.07 -14.98 9.45
N GLU A 396 24.73 -15.98 8.87
CA GLU A 396 26.18 -16.06 8.80
C GLU A 396 26.65 -15.95 7.35
N LEU A 397 27.96 -15.67 7.18
CA LEU A 397 28.58 -15.65 5.86
C LEU A 397 28.43 -17.00 5.16
N GLY A 398 28.03 -16.98 3.91
CA GLY A 398 27.74 -18.17 3.09
C GLY A 398 26.27 -18.58 3.15
N MET A 399 26.02 -19.84 2.85
CA MET A 399 24.67 -20.37 2.63
C MET A 399 23.90 -20.62 3.92
N ASN A 400 22.84 -19.87 4.12
CA ASN A 400 21.85 -20.05 5.17
C ASN A 400 20.61 -20.72 4.58
N LYS A 401 20.42 -22.01 4.88
CA LYS A 401 19.32 -22.82 4.32
C LYS A 401 18.00 -22.58 5.03
N SER A 402 16.92 -22.56 4.24
CA SER A 402 15.54 -22.57 4.71
C SER A 402 15.29 -21.50 5.79
N VAL A 403 15.60 -20.24 5.51
CA VAL A 403 15.22 -19.10 6.36
C VAL A 403 13.75 -18.78 6.09
N CYS A 404 12.95 -18.69 7.13
CA CYS A 404 11.50 -18.44 7.03
C CYS A 404 11.09 -17.29 7.98
N PRO A 405 10.24 -16.38 7.51
CA PRO A 405 9.67 -16.28 6.17
C PRO A 405 10.73 -15.93 5.10
N ALA A 406 10.35 -15.97 3.82
CA ALA A 406 11.21 -15.52 2.72
C ALA A 406 11.39 -13.98 2.71
N ILE A 407 12.24 -13.49 1.83
CA ILE A 407 12.53 -12.07 1.64
C ILE A 407 11.26 -11.20 1.44
N ASP A 408 10.22 -11.76 0.81
CA ASP A 408 8.94 -11.06 0.63
C ASP A 408 8.10 -10.97 1.92
N GLY A 409 8.62 -11.57 3.01
CA GLY A 409 8.00 -11.60 4.33
C GLY A 409 6.85 -12.61 4.47
N ALA A 410 6.41 -12.82 5.70
CA ALA A 410 5.12 -13.47 6.00
C ALA A 410 3.95 -12.49 5.82
N ILE A 411 4.20 -11.20 5.82
CA ILE A 411 3.25 -10.13 5.54
C ILE A 411 3.91 -9.19 4.52
N SER A 412 3.26 -8.99 3.38
CA SER A 412 3.70 -8.01 2.41
C SER A 412 3.06 -6.64 2.65
N TRP A 413 3.37 -5.66 1.83
CA TRP A 413 2.84 -4.30 1.91
C TRP A 413 1.31 -4.19 1.77
N ASN A 414 0.67 -5.25 1.33
CA ASN A 414 -0.77 -5.33 1.12
C ASN A 414 -1.52 -5.23 2.45
N THR A 415 -2.47 -4.31 2.51
CA THR A 415 -3.17 -3.99 3.74
C THR A 415 -4.22 -5.05 4.11
N GLY A 416 -4.37 -5.31 5.40
CA GLY A 416 -5.52 -6.00 5.97
C GLY A 416 -6.74 -5.10 6.06
N ALA A 417 -7.73 -5.53 6.82
CA ALA A 417 -8.95 -4.76 7.05
C ALA A 417 -9.48 -4.97 8.47
N TYR A 418 -10.06 -3.93 9.08
CA TYR A 418 -10.74 -4.02 10.36
C TYR A 418 -12.23 -3.71 10.21
N ASN A 419 -13.08 -4.56 10.73
CA ASN A 419 -14.53 -4.37 10.70
C ASN A 419 -15.03 -3.99 12.10
N PRO A 420 -15.49 -2.76 12.31
CA PRO A 420 -16.00 -2.32 13.61
C PRO A 420 -17.27 -3.06 14.03
N GLY A 421 -18.05 -3.61 13.08
CA GLY A 421 -19.27 -4.36 13.37
C GLY A 421 -19.00 -5.76 13.93
N THR A 422 -17.97 -6.46 13.43
CA THR A 422 -17.53 -7.76 13.97
C THR A 422 -16.50 -7.63 15.09
N GLY A 423 -15.81 -6.48 15.15
CA GLY A 423 -14.68 -6.26 16.05
C GLY A 423 -13.44 -7.09 15.67
N LEU A 424 -13.36 -7.58 14.44
CA LEU A 424 -12.27 -8.43 13.95
C LEU A 424 -11.37 -7.68 12.96
N TYR A 425 -10.08 -8.01 13.04
CA TYR A 425 -9.05 -7.63 12.09
C TYR A 425 -8.73 -8.81 11.17
N TYR A 426 -8.70 -8.56 9.86
CA TYR A 426 -8.46 -9.55 8.82
C TYR A 426 -7.12 -9.28 8.16
N LYS A 427 -6.27 -10.30 8.04
CA LYS A 427 -4.93 -10.17 7.45
C LYS A 427 -4.57 -11.37 6.59
N ILE A 428 -3.83 -11.11 5.52
CA ILE A 428 -3.18 -12.12 4.70
C ILE A 428 -1.83 -12.47 5.32
N THR A 429 -1.48 -13.77 5.34
CA THR A 429 -0.10 -14.22 5.57
C THR A 429 0.42 -15.03 4.38
N GLN A 430 1.74 -14.99 4.21
CA GLN A 430 2.49 -15.75 3.21
C GLN A 430 3.38 -16.76 3.93
N GLU A 431 3.37 -18.01 3.44
CA GLU A 431 3.97 -19.14 4.14
C GLU A 431 5.03 -19.77 3.26
N TRP A 432 6.14 -19.08 3.03
CA TRP A 432 7.26 -19.54 2.23
C TRP A 432 8.61 -19.21 2.88
N CYS A 433 9.68 -19.82 2.38
CA CYS A 433 11.03 -19.69 2.89
C CYS A 433 11.99 -19.31 1.76
N PHE A 434 13.25 -19.09 2.09
CA PHE A 434 14.31 -18.89 1.10
C PHE A 434 15.64 -19.47 1.59
N ASP A 435 16.48 -19.85 0.64
CA ASP A 435 17.88 -20.09 0.85
C ASP A 435 18.63 -18.79 0.59
N LEU A 436 19.45 -18.37 1.53
CA LEU A 436 20.12 -17.08 1.54
C LEU A 436 21.64 -17.29 1.57
N ASP A 437 22.33 -16.91 0.50
CA ASP A 437 23.80 -16.93 0.42
C ASP A 437 24.36 -15.56 0.73
N VAL A 438 24.73 -15.33 2.00
CA VAL A 438 25.24 -14.05 2.49
C VAL A 438 26.69 -13.88 2.09
N GLN A 439 27.03 -12.73 1.53
CA GLN A 439 28.32 -12.42 0.94
C GLN A 439 28.91 -11.13 1.50
N LYS A 440 30.24 -11.10 1.62
CA LYS A 440 30.94 -9.84 1.84
C LYS A 440 30.94 -9.08 0.53
N VAL A 441 30.30 -7.92 0.54
CA VAL A 441 30.27 -7.00 -0.60
C VAL A 441 30.95 -5.70 -0.20
N ASP A 442 31.63 -5.10 -1.15
CA ASP A 442 32.28 -3.82 -0.91
C ASP A 442 31.22 -2.75 -0.63
N ARG A 443 31.51 -1.93 0.38
CA ARG A 443 30.68 -0.77 0.70
C ARG A 443 30.69 0.19 -0.49
N PRO A 444 29.52 0.53 -1.06
CA PRO A 444 29.47 1.54 -2.12
C PRO A 444 29.85 2.92 -1.57
N ALA A 445 30.16 3.84 -2.50
CA ALA A 445 30.38 5.23 -2.13
C ALA A 445 29.17 5.81 -1.39
N ASP A 446 29.40 6.70 -0.44
CA ASP A 446 28.35 7.37 0.30
C ASP A 446 27.38 8.08 -0.68
N TYR A 447 26.07 7.90 -0.49
CA TYR A 447 25.02 8.51 -1.30
C TYR A 447 25.05 8.18 -2.81
N SER A 448 25.68 7.07 -3.20
CA SER A 448 25.85 6.71 -4.63
C SER A 448 24.58 6.22 -5.32
N GLY A 449 23.56 5.80 -4.56
CA GLY A 449 22.35 5.17 -5.11
C GLY A 449 22.57 3.77 -5.67
N GLN A 450 23.73 3.13 -5.43
CA GLN A 450 24.00 1.77 -5.89
C GLN A 450 23.29 0.73 -5.04
N ALA A 451 22.87 -0.38 -5.68
CA ALA A 451 22.30 -1.51 -4.96
C ALA A 451 23.30 -2.14 -3.99
N TYR A 452 22.87 -2.40 -2.76
CA TYR A 452 23.71 -2.92 -1.69
C TYR A 452 22.95 -3.98 -0.89
N PHE A 453 22.81 -5.17 -1.46
CA PHE A 453 22.06 -6.27 -0.85
C PHE A 453 22.86 -7.08 0.16
N GLY A 454 24.09 -7.43 -0.14
CA GLY A 454 24.92 -8.27 0.72
C GLY A 454 24.61 -9.77 0.63
N ALA A 455 23.73 -10.22 -0.26
CA ALA A 455 23.42 -11.62 -0.47
C ALA A 455 22.78 -11.87 -1.85
N SER A 456 22.75 -13.16 -2.22
CA SER A 456 21.81 -13.69 -3.21
C SER A 456 20.86 -14.70 -2.58
N TRP A 457 19.69 -14.93 -3.17
CA TRP A 457 18.67 -15.80 -2.58
C TRP A 457 17.87 -16.57 -3.62
N THR A 458 17.26 -17.66 -3.16
CA THR A 458 16.30 -18.45 -3.92
C THR A 458 15.12 -18.79 -3.02
N VAL A 459 13.89 -18.42 -3.44
CA VAL A 459 12.68 -18.75 -2.69
C VAL A 459 12.39 -20.24 -2.75
N ALA A 460 11.81 -20.78 -1.69
CA ALA A 460 11.55 -22.20 -1.52
C ALA A 460 10.22 -22.46 -0.81
N HIS A 461 9.63 -23.61 -1.09
CA HIS A 461 8.49 -24.10 -0.33
C HIS A 461 8.93 -24.61 1.04
N PRO A 462 8.19 -24.29 2.11
CA PRO A 462 8.31 -25.01 3.36
C PRO A 462 7.96 -26.48 3.17
N GLU A 463 8.71 -27.36 3.82
CA GLU A 463 8.47 -28.79 3.75
C GLU A 463 7.07 -29.14 4.29
N GLY A 464 6.38 -30.05 3.56
CA GLY A 464 5.08 -30.59 3.96
C GLY A 464 3.86 -29.67 3.77
N ARG A 465 4.00 -28.44 3.28
CA ARG A 465 2.87 -27.54 3.03
C ARG A 465 2.29 -27.71 1.63
N GLN A 466 0.95 -27.56 1.52
CA GLN A 466 0.20 -27.55 0.26
C GLN A 466 -0.52 -26.21 0.01
N ALA A 467 -0.69 -25.38 1.04
CA ALA A 467 -1.20 -24.04 0.98
C ALA A 467 -0.15 -23.06 1.48
N PHE A 468 0.08 -21.99 0.73
CA PHE A 468 1.19 -21.08 0.94
C PHE A 468 0.73 -19.67 1.30
N GLY A 469 -0.58 -19.46 1.43
CA GLY A 469 -1.17 -18.23 1.94
C GLY A 469 -2.36 -18.49 2.82
N THR A 470 -2.64 -17.56 3.74
CA THR A 470 -3.85 -17.60 4.57
C THR A 470 -4.54 -16.24 4.60
N VAL A 471 -5.83 -16.25 4.88
CA VAL A 471 -6.57 -15.09 5.38
C VAL A 471 -7.04 -15.43 6.78
N GLN A 472 -6.60 -14.65 7.75
CA GLN A 472 -6.90 -14.85 9.15
C GLN A 472 -7.83 -13.74 9.67
N ALA A 473 -8.80 -14.09 10.51
CA ALA A 473 -9.55 -13.14 11.31
C ALA A 473 -9.12 -13.25 12.77
N ARG A 474 -8.74 -12.12 13.36
CA ARG A 474 -8.22 -12.05 14.72
C ARG A 474 -8.89 -10.96 15.54
N ASP A 475 -8.95 -11.19 16.84
CA ASP A 475 -9.18 -10.10 17.77
C ASP A 475 -8.05 -9.07 17.65
N PRO A 476 -8.33 -7.79 17.41
CA PRO A 476 -7.31 -6.79 17.08
C PRO A 476 -6.34 -6.49 18.23
N VAL A 477 -6.74 -6.68 19.49
CA VAL A 477 -5.93 -6.32 20.66
C VAL A 477 -5.22 -7.53 21.24
N THR A 478 -5.93 -8.65 21.38
CA THR A 478 -5.34 -9.87 21.94
C THR A 478 -4.63 -10.75 20.91
N GLY A 479 -4.88 -10.49 19.62
CA GLY A 479 -4.37 -11.29 18.52
C GLY A 479 -4.99 -12.69 18.42
N LYS A 480 -5.96 -13.03 19.28
CA LYS A 480 -6.61 -14.36 19.29
C LYS A 480 -7.26 -14.62 17.93
N GLU A 481 -6.87 -15.70 17.29
CA GLU A 481 -7.44 -16.13 16.02
C GLU A 481 -8.90 -16.59 16.22
N LYS A 482 -9.79 -16.12 15.37
CA LYS A 482 -11.20 -16.50 15.32
C LYS A 482 -11.45 -17.55 14.26
N TRP A 483 -10.91 -17.32 13.05
CA TRP A 483 -10.94 -18.25 11.94
C TRP A 483 -9.78 -17.99 10.98
N GLU A 484 -9.47 -18.97 10.17
CA GLU A 484 -8.49 -18.92 9.10
C GLU A 484 -9.00 -19.65 7.86
N VAL A 485 -8.66 -19.12 6.69
CA VAL A 485 -8.89 -19.76 5.38
C VAL A 485 -7.56 -19.88 4.65
N GLU A 486 -7.22 -21.10 4.26
CA GLU A 486 -6.02 -21.38 3.48
C GLU A 486 -6.27 -21.14 1.98
N PHE A 487 -5.22 -20.62 1.32
CA PHE A 487 -5.12 -20.44 -0.12
C PHE A 487 -3.90 -21.18 -0.65
N LYS A 488 -4.07 -21.90 -1.77
CA LYS A 488 -2.94 -22.59 -2.42
C LYS A 488 -1.84 -21.59 -2.75
N TYR A 489 -2.19 -20.43 -3.26
CA TYR A 489 -1.28 -19.33 -3.59
C TYR A 489 -1.52 -18.16 -2.65
N PRO A 490 -0.49 -17.54 -2.09
CA PRO A 490 -0.67 -16.36 -1.24
C PRO A 490 -1.37 -15.25 -2.01
N PRO A 491 -2.48 -14.69 -1.51
CA PRO A 491 -3.02 -13.47 -2.09
C PRO A 491 -2.01 -12.31 -1.94
N LEU A 492 -1.84 -11.49 -2.96
CA LEU A 492 -0.92 -10.33 -2.98
C LEU A 492 -1.63 -8.98 -3.04
N ALA A 493 -2.94 -8.95 -2.92
CA ALA A 493 -3.72 -7.72 -2.94
C ALA A 493 -4.24 -7.39 -1.54
N SER A 494 -4.68 -6.15 -1.36
CA SER A 494 -5.24 -5.71 -0.09
C SER A 494 -6.62 -6.27 0.17
N LEU A 495 -7.03 -6.34 1.43
CA LEU A 495 -8.36 -6.77 1.85
C LEU A 495 -9.32 -5.57 1.95
N LEU A 496 -10.60 -5.84 1.77
CA LEU A 496 -11.69 -4.91 2.06
C LEU A 496 -12.74 -5.64 2.90
N THR A 497 -13.26 -4.99 3.93
CA THR A 497 -14.44 -5.49 4.64
C THR A 497 -15.60 -4.50 4.56
N THR A 498 -16.84 -4.99 4.69
CA THR A 498 -18.04 -4.16 4.56
C THR A 498 -19.03 -4.42 5.69
N LYS A 499 -19.93 -3.45 5.93
CA LYS A 499 -21.05 -3.60 6.85
C LYS A 499 -22.00 -4.74 6.44
N GLY A 500 -22.02 -5.11 5.15
CA GLY A 500 -22.75 -6.27 4.64
C GLY A 500 -22.24 -7.63 5.14
N GLY A 501 -21.19 -7.65 5.99
CA GLY A 501 -20.64 -8.85 6.62
C GLY A 501 -19.71 -9.63 5.68
N LEU A 502 -19.03 -8.97 4.77
CA LEU A 502 -18.15 -9.56 3.77
C LEU A 502 -16.69 -9.14 3.99
N VAL A 503 -15.78 -10.05 3.63
CA VAL A 503 -14.36 -9.76 3.39
C VAL A 503 -14.06 -10.10 1.93
N PHE A 504 -13.63 -9.11 1.17
CA PHE A 504 -13.21 -9.29 -0.22
C PHE A 504 -11.71 -9.58 -0.28
N VAL A 505 -11.36 -10.65 -1.00
CA VAL A 505 -9.98 -11.16 -1.11
C VAL A 505 -9.62 -11.32 -2.58
N PRO A 506 -8.82 -10.43 -3.14
CA PRO A 506 -8.32 -10.60 -4.49
C PRO A 506 -7.14 -11.60 -4.49
N GLY A 507 -7.29 -12.71 -5.22
CA GLY A 507 -6.30 -13.80 -5.29
C GLY A 507 -5.20 -13.56 -6.33
N ALA A 508 -4.03 -14.13 -6.10
CA ALA A 508 -2.89 -14.04 -7.02
C ALA A 508 -3.14 -14.75 -8.36
N ASP A 509 -3.99 -15.78 -8.36
CA ASP A 509 -4.38 -16.56 -9.54
C ASP A 509 -5.46 -15.88 -10.42
N GLY A 510 -5.80 -14.64 -10.12
CA GLY A 510 -6.85 -13.90 -10.83
C GLY A 510 -8.26 -14.20 -10.36
N THR A 511 -8.44 -14.90 -9.25
CA THR A 511 -9.75 -15.15 -8.65
C THR A 511 -10.04 -14.12 -7.57
N PHE A 512 -11.17 -13.43 -7.71
CA PHE A 512 -11.66 -12.49 -6.70
C PHE A 512 -12.73 -13.17 -5.84
N TYR A 513 -12.51 -13.22 -4.52
CA TYR A 513 -13.37 -13.92 -3.57
C TYR A 513 -14.14 -12.94 -2.70
N ALA A 514 -15.33 -13.35 -2.25
CA ALA A 514 -16.04 -12.77 -1.11
C ALA A 514 -16.23 -13.83 -0.04
N LEU A 515 -15.69 -13.58 1.15
CA LEU A 515 -15.78 -14.44 2.32
C LEU A 515 -16.80 -13.86 3.31
N SER A 516 -17.42 -14.73 4.11
CA SER A 516 -18.15 -14.32 5.31
C SER A 516 -17.19 -13.74 6.35
N ALA A 517 -17.44 -12.53 6.80
CA ALA A 517 -16.64 -11.87 7.83
C ALA A 517 -16.67 -12.61 9.19
N ASP A 518 -17.71 -13.41 9.45
CA ASP A 518 -17.91 -14.09 10.72
C ASP A 518 -17.11 -15.38 10.86
N ASN A 519 -16.94 -16.13 9.74
CA ASN A 519 -16.42 -17.51 9.79
C ASN A 519 -15.50 -17.89 8.61
N GLY A 520 -15.23 -16.97 7.67
CA GLY A 520 -14.34 -17.22 6.53
C GLY A 520 -14.95 -18.06 5.40
N GLU A 521 -16.21 -18.43 5.44
CA GLU A 521 -16.87 -19.20 4.38
C GLU A 521 -16.79 -18.46 3.03
N LYS A 522 -16.39 -19.16 1.98
CA LYS A 522 -16.34 -18.62 0.61
C LYS A 522 -17.74 -18.55 0.02
N LEU A 523 -18.34 -17.36 -0.05
CA LEU A 523 -19.71 -17.12 -0.49
C LEU A 523 -19.84 -16.86 -1.98
N TRP A 524 -18.78 -16.33 -2.60
CA TRP A 524 -18.76 -15.99 -4.02
C TRP A 524 -17.32 -15.89 -4.52
N SER A 525 -17.15 -16.15 -5.81
CA SER A 525 -15.89 -15.87 -6.53
C SER A 525 -16.13 -15.60 -8.00
N ALA A 526 -15.22 -14.84 -8.61
CA ALA A 526 -15.14 -14.63 -10.06
C ALA A 526 -13.68 -14.60 -10.48
N SER A 527 -13.35 -15.29 -11.59
CA SER A 527 -12.00 -15.27 -12.16
C SER A 527 -11.95 -14.35 -13.39
N ASN A 528 -10.87 -13.59 -13.52
CA ASN A 528 -10.61 -12.71 -14.65
C ASN A 528 -9.32 -13.07 -15.42
N GLY A 529 -8.58 -14.08 -14.95
CA GLY A 529 -7.36 -14.56 -15.58
C GLY A 529 -6.10 -13.70 -15.36
N LEU A 530 -6.21 -12.57 -14.65
CA LEU A 530 -5.08 -11.70 -14.29
C LEU A 530 -4.93 -11.62 -12.78
N GLY A 531 -3.74 -11.89 -12.26
CA GLY A 531 -3.46 -11.80 -10.83
C GLY A 531 -3.77 -10.41 -10.26
N HIS A 532 -4.13 -10.40 -9.00
CA HIS A 532 -4.40 -9.16 -8.25
C HIS A 532 -3.21 -8.79 -7.38
N HIS A 533 -2.81 -7.50 -7.43
CA HIS A 533 -1.69 -6.98 -6.64
C HIS A 533 -1.91 -5.56 -6.13
N GLY A 534 -3.10 -5.03 -6.23
CA GLY A 534 -3.42 -3.66 -5.81
C GLY A 534 -4.56 -3.59 -4.81
N GLY A 535 -5.22 -2.43 -4.79
CA GLY A 535 -6.29 -2.14 -3.85
C GLY A 535 -7.65 -2.66 -4.29
N VAL A 536 -8.50 -2.87 -3.29
CA VAL A 536 -9.94 -3.11 -3.43
C VAL A 536 -10.69 -2.13 -2.55
N ILE A 537 -11.75 -1.51 -3.09
CA ILE A 537 -12.58 -0.52 -2.40
C ILE A 537 -14.07 -0.79 -2.61
N SER A 538 -14.92 -0.22 -1.74
CA SER A 538 -16.37 -0.19 -1.98
C SER A 538 -16.91 1.22 -1.79
N TYR A 539 -17.78 1.64 -2.70
CA TYR A 539 -18.34 2.99 -2.75
C TYR A 539 -19.78 2.99 -3.25
N GLY A 540 -20.46 4.12 -3.07
CA GLY A 540 -21.80 4.36 -3.59
C GLY A 540 -21.79 5.35 -4.76
N ALA A 541 -22.54 5.05 -5.83
CA ALA A 541 -22.78 5.97 -6.92
C ALA A 541 -24.19 5.76 -7.48
N ARG A 542 -24.92 6.85 -7.76
CA ARG A 542 -26.30 6.82 -8.29
C ARG A 542 -27.23 5.85 -7.54
N GLY A 543 -27.11 5.77 -6.22
CA GLY A 543 -27.95 4.93 -5.35
C GLY A 543 -27.60 3.45 -5.32
N LYS A 544 -26.52 3.01 -6.00
CA LYS A 544 -26.02 1.64 -5.98
C LYS A 544 -24.67 1.55 -5.27
N GLN A 545 -24.43 0.41 -4.60
CA GLN A 545 -23.13 0.04 -4.08
C GLN A 545 -22.30 -0.67 -5.15
N TYR A 546 -21.02 -0.30 -5.22
CA TYR A 546 -20.03 -0.90 -6.11
C TYR A 546 -18.84 -1.42 -5.29
N VAL A 547 -18.17 -2.43 -5.85
CA VAL A 547 -16.86 -2.91 -5.38
C VAL A 547 -15.90 -2.85 -6.56
N ALA A 548 -14.83 -2.08 -6.40
CA ALA A 548 -13.79 -1.91 -7.42
C ALA A 548 -12.50 -2.61 -6.99
N VAL A 549 -11.88 -3.35 -7.90
CA VAL A 549 -10.61 -4.03 -7.68
C VAL A 549 -9.70 -3.86 -8.90
N VAL A 550 -8.42 -3.61 -8.66
CA VAL A 550 -7.42 -3.56 -9.75
C VAL A 550 -6.79 -4.93 -9.94
N THR A 551 -6.46 -5.23 -11.20
CA THR A 551 -5.73 -6.42 -11.60
C THR A 551 -4.44 -6.03 -12.29
N GLY A 552 -3.50 -6.96 -12.35
CA GLY A 552 -2.23 -6.79 -13.04
C GLY A 552 -1.13 -7.58 -12.32
N TRP A 553 -0.23 -8.13 -13.09
CA TRP A 553 0.83 -9.01 -12.60
C TRP A 553 2.20 -8.47 -13.01
N GLY A 554 3.29 -8.85 -12.32
CA GLY A 554 4.64 -8.49 -12.72
C GLY A 554 5.42 -7.66 -11.71
N SER A 555 5.00 -7.61 -10.44
CA SER A 555 5.78 -7.00 -9.36
C SER A 555 7.04 -7.80 -9.03
N HIS A 556 7.92 -7.26 -8.19
CA HIS A 556 9.07 -7.99 -7.65
C HIS A 556 8.62 -9.29 -6.96
N VAL A 557 7.69 -9.19 -6.02
CA VAL A 557 7.14 -10.34 -5.28
C VAL A 557 6.51 -11.37 -6.21
N SER A 558 5.72 -10.91 -7.20
CA SER A 558 5.07 -11.81 -8.17
C SER A 558 6.07 -12.60 -9.04
N GLY A 559 7.30 -12.10 -9.19
CA GLY A 559 8.38 -12.81 -9.88
C GLY A 559 8.75 -14.14 -9.25
N ASN A 560 8.48 -14.32 -7.97
CA ASN A 560 8.73 -15.57 -7.25
C ASN A 560 7.67 -16.65 -7.51
N TYR A 561 6.49 -16.29 -8.05
CA TYR A 561 5.39 -17.23 -8.21
C TYR A 561 5.62 -18.25 -9.33
N CYS A 562 6.19 -17.84 -10.46
CA CYS A 562 6.50 -18.78 -11.53
C CYS A 562 7.54 -19.84 -11.10
N PRO A 563 8.67 -19.49 -10.49
CA PRO A 563 9.61 -20.48 -9.96
C PRO A 563 9.01 -21.42 -8.90
N LEU A 564 8.12 -20.89 -8.05
CA LEU A 564 7.53 -21.66 -6.95
C LEU A 564 6.34 -22.53 -7.37
N PHE A 565 5.48 -22.02 -8.23
CA PHE A 565 4.14 -22.60 -8.44
C PHE A 565 3.89 -23.06 -9.90
N GLY A 566 4.76 -22.69 -10.85
CA GLY A 566 4.55 -22.98 -12.26
C GLY A 566 3.35 -22.21 -12.84
N GLU A 567 2.56 -22.92 -13.67
CA GLU A 567 1.35 -22.33 -14.24
C GLU A 567 0.25 -22.10 -13.19
N PRO A 568 -0.56 -21.00 -13.31
CA PRO A 568 -0.64 -20.08 -14.46
C PRO A 568 0.38 -18.92 -14.43
N PHE A 569 1.24 -18.83 -13.44
CA PHE A 569 2.08 -17.65 -13.18
C PHE A 569 3.19 -17.44 -14.22
N CYS A 570 3.68 -18.54 -14.83
CA CYS A 570 4.73 -18.46 -15.84
C CYS A 570 4.24 -17.86 -17.17
N SER A 571 2.97 -18.06 -17.50
CA SER A 571 2.34 -17.51 -18.71
C SER A 571 1.50 -16.25 -18.45
N MET A 572 1.36 -15.81 -17.20
CA MET A 572 0.55 -14.65 -16.86
C MET A 572 1.19 -13.37 -17.40
N PRO A 573 0.46 -12.54 -18.20
CA PRO A 573 1.03 -11.33 -18.79
C PRO A 573 1.39 -10.31 -17.71
N THR A 574 2.58 -9.72 -17.83
CA THR A 574 3.11 -8.72 -16.89
C THR A 574 2.89 -7.28 -17.35
N ASP A 575 2.38 -7.09 -18.56
CA ASP A 575 2.11 -5.80 -19.19
C ASP A 575 0.61 -5.50 -19.34
N ALA A 576 -0.24 -6.31 -18.71
CA ALA A 576 -1.68 -6.15 -18.68
C ALA A 576 -2.17 -5.74 -17.28
N GLY A 577 -3.27 -5.01 -17.25
CA GLY A 577 -3.95 -4.63 -16.03
C GLY A 577 -5.32 -4.04 -16.31
N GLN A 578 -6.23 -4.20 -15.37
CA GLN A 578 -7.61 -3.73 -15.48
C GLN A 578 -8.10 -3.18 -14.15
N LEU A 579 -9.02 -2.26 -14.21
CA LEU A 579 -9.91 -1.90 -13.12
C LEU A 579 -11.26 -2.58 -13.38
N LEU A 580 -11.61 -3.51 -12.52
CA LEU A 580 -12.89 -4.24 -12.57
C LEU A 580 -13.82 -3.67 -11.51
N VAL A 581 -15.04 -3.36 -11.89
CA VAL A 581 -16.05 -2.85 -10.96
C VAL A 581 -17.28 -3.74 -10.99
N TYR A 582 -17.70 -4.16 -9.81
CA TYR A 582 -18.82 -5.08 -9.59
C TYR A 582 -19.97 -4.36 -8.90
N SER A 583 -21.21 -4.76 -9.20
CA SER A 583 -22.43 -4.35 -8.51
C SER A 583 -23.47 -5.45 -8.54
N LEU A 584 -24.53 -5.31 -7.74
CA LEU A 584 -25.74 -6.09 -7.93
C LEU A 584 -26.46 -5.62 -9.21
N PRO A 585 -27.24 -6.49 -9.86
CA PRO A 585 -28.01 -6.17 -11.06
C PRO A 585 -28.93 -4.96 -10.91
#